data_664d2d95dbf1e9a78a807be64b3e5064
#
_entry.id   664d2d95dbf1e9a78a807be64b3e5064
#
_cell.length_a   1.000
_cell.length_b   1.000
_cell.length_c   1.000
_cell.angle_alpha   90.00
_cell.angle_beta   90.00
_cell.angle_gamma   90.00
#
_symmetry.space_group_name_H-M   'P 1'
#
loop_
_entity.id
_entity.type
_entity.pdbx_description
1 polymer ?
#
loop_
_entity_poly.entity_id
_entity_poly.type
_entity_poly.pdbx_seq_one_letter_code
_entity_poly.pdbx_strand_id
1 'polypeptide(L)'
;LEQYGHMPLPPYIDRDDEAEDRQRYQTVYARHPGAVAAPTAGLHFEQPILDELVASGVNIAYVTLHVGAGTFQPVRVDNIAEHVMHAERVRVSQQLCDAVEGTHDSGNKVVTVGTTVVRSLEAVAASGKLKPFDGDCRLFITPGFKFNVVDAMITNFHLPKSTLLMLVSAFAGRQLIKDAYLHAVEQ
;
A
#
# COMPACT_ATOMS: atom_id res chain seq x y z
N LEU A 1 -7.51 -11.14 22.62
CA LEU A 1 -8.15 -10.76 21.34
C LEU A 1 -8.32 -11.99 20.43
N GLU A 2 -7.29 -12.81 20.24
CA GLU A 2 -7.35 -13.98 19.34
C GLU A 2 -8.44 -14.99 19.72
N GLN A 3 -8.81 -15.10 20.98
CA GLN A 3 -9.78 -16.07 21.48
C GLN A 3 -11.24 -15.56 21.42
N TYR A 4 -11.46 -14.24 21.48
CA TYR A 4 -12.80 -13.64 21.59
C TYR A 4 -13.00 -12.44 20.64
N GLY A 5 -11.99 -12.08 19.87
CA GLY A 5 -12.04 -10.94 18.96
C GLY A 5 -12.54 -11.35 17.58
N HIS A 6 -13.23 -10.42 16.93
CA HIS A 6 -13.67 -10.53 15.54
C HIS A 6 -12.61 -9.98 14.58
N MET A 7 -12.56 -10.51 13.36
CA MET A 7 -11.72 -9.96 12.28
C MET A 7 -12.32 -8.61 11.84
N PRO A 8 -11.58 -7.49 11.90
CA PRO A 8 -12.09 -6.20 11.46
C PRO A 8 -12.11 -6.13 9.93
N LEU A 9 -13.20 -6.62 9.32
CA LEU A 9 -13.40 -6.52 7.89
C LEU A 9 -13.57 -5.07 7.44
N PRO A 10 -13.19 -4.73 6.20
CA PRO A 10 -13.43 -3.41 5.64
C PRO A 10 -14.92 -3.06 5.60
N PRO A 11 -15.31 -1.78 5.80
CA PRO A 11 -16.73 -1.37 5.87
C PRO A 11 -17.58 -1.66 4.62
N TYR A 12 -16.96 -1.96 3.50
CA TYR A 12 -17.66 -2.35 2.27
C TYR A 12 -17.99 -3.84 2.20
N ILE A 13 -17.53 -4.64 3.15
CA ILE A 13 -17.94 -6.04 3.35
C ILE A 13 -19.05 -6.02 4.41
N ASP A 14 -20.29 -6.04 3.95
CA ASP A 14 -21.48 -5.93 4.81
C ASP A 14 -21.95 -7.33 5.27
N ARG A 15 -21.13 -7.95 6.11
CA ARG A 15 -21.41 -9.20 6.83
C ARG A 15 -20.51 -9.33 8.04
N ASP A 16 -20.91 -10.17 8.99
CA ASP A 16 -20.03 -10.59 10.09
C ASP A 16 -18.82 -11.39 9.56
N ASP A 17 -17.75 -11.40 10.34
CA ASP A 17 -16.56 -12.18 10.02
C ASP A 17 -16.81 -13.68 10.23
N GLU A 18 -16.19 -14.48 9.38
CA GLU A 18 -16.20 -15.93 9.43
C GLU A 18 -14.81 -16.47 9.81
N ALA A 19 -14.75 -17.73 10.24
CA ALA A 19 -13.48 -18.34 10.63
C ALA A 19 -12.42 -18.33 9.52
N GLU A 20 -12.87 -18.43 8.26
CA GLU A 20 -12.00 -18.39 7.08
C GLU A 20 -11.39 -17.01 6.82
N ASP A 21 -12.03 -15.93 7.27
CA ASP A 21 -11.54 -14.56 7.04
C ASP A 21 -10.18 -14.33 7.69
N ARG A 22 -9.90 -15.00 8.80
CA ARG A 22 -8.57 -14.92 9.45
C ARG A 22 -7.44 -15.36 8.53
N GLN A 23 -7.70 -16.29 7.62
CA GLN A 23 -6.74 -16.77 6.65
C GLN A 23 -6.84 -16.01 5.33
N ARG A 24 -8.07 -15.74 4.85
CA ARG A 24 -8.31 -15.10 3.55
C ARG A 24 -8.07 -13.60 3.54
N TYR A 25 -8.30 -12.92 4.67
CA TYR A 25 -8.03 -11.49 4.81
C TYR A 25 -6.61 -11.23 5.31
N GLN A 26 -5.63 -11.93 4.73
CA GLN A 26 -4.19 -11.74 4.95
C GLN A 26 -3.42 -12.22 3.73
N THR A 27 -2.27 -11.58 3.46
CA THR A 27 -1.38 -11.99 2.36
C THR A 27 -0.66 -13.31 2.70
N VAL A 28 -0.37 -14.13 1.68
CA VAL A 28 0.36 -15.39 1.82
C VAL A 28 1.80 -15.20 2.33
N TYR A 29 2.33 -14.00 2.25
CA TYR A 29 3.68 -13.64 2.70
C TYR A 29 3.71 -12.86 4.03
N ALA A 30 2.59 -12.72 4.73
CA ALA A 30 2.55 -12.05 6.04
C ALA A 30 3.39 -12.83 7.07
N ARG A 31 4.26 -12.13 7.82
CA ARG A 31 5.16 -12.74 8.80
C ARG A 31 5.06 -12.15 10.20
N HIS A 32 4.63 -10.89 10.31
CA HIS A 32 4.64 -10.16 11.57
C HIS A 32 3.22 -9.73 11.94
N PRO A 33 2.59 -10.35 12.96
CA PRO A 33 1.28 -9.94 13.45
C PRO A 33 1.29 -8.50 13.96
N GLY A 34 0.13 -7.82 13.93
CA GLY A 34 -0.02 -6.46 14.50
C GLY A 34 -0.76 -5.46 13.62
N ALA A 35 -1.11 -5.82 12.38
CA ALA A 35 -1.98 -5.01 11.54
C ALA A 35 -3.46 -5.26 11.84
N VAL A 36 -4.28 -4.22 11.75
CA VAL A 36 -5.75 -4.29 11.83
C VAL A 36 -6.34 -4.54 10.44
N ALA A 37 -5.73 -3.99 9.40
CA ALA A 37 -6.16 -4.15 8.02
C ALA A 37 -5.10 -4.87 7.18
N ALA A 38 -5.53 -5.78 6.30
CA ALA A 38 -4.65 -6.41 5.33
C ALA A 38 -4.28 -5.45 4.20
N PRO A 39 -3.09 -5.58 3.60
CA PRO A 39 -2.72 -4.86 2.39
C PRO A 39 -3.46 -5.46 1.18
N THR A 40 -4.68 -4.98 0.93
CA THR A 40 -5.65 -5.62 0.02
C THR A 40 -5.14 -5.84 -1.41
N ALA A 41 -4.27 -4.98 -1.93
CA ALA A 41 -3.62 -5.21 -3.22
C ALA A 41 -2.72 -6.46 -3.22
N GLY A 42 -2.15 -6.80 -2.07
CA GLY A 42 -1.33 -8.01 -1.90
C GLY A 42 -2.12 -9.30 -1.87
N LEU A 43 -3.44 -9.25 -1.61
CA LEU A 43 -4.30 -10.43 -1.61
C LEU A 43 -4.47 -11.07 -2.99
N HIS A 44 -4.18 -10.34 -4.06
CA HIS A 44 -4.19 -10.87 -5.42
C HIS A 44 -2.96 -11.74 -5.75
N PHE A 45 -1.95 -11.76 -4.87
CA PHE A 45 -0.72 -12.52 -5.07
C PHE A 45 -0.76 -13.82 -4.28
N GLU A 46 -0.95 -14.91 -4.98
CA GLU A 46 -0.84 -16.26 -4.45
C GLU A 46 0.61 -16.78 -4.57
N GLN A 47 0.97 -17.82 -3.80
CA GLN A 47 2.32 -18.37 -3.82
C GLN A 47 2.80 -18.78 -5.22
N PRO A 48 1.98 -19.44 -6.08
CA PRO A 48 2.41 -19.79 -7.43
C PRO A 48 2.82 -18.58 -8.29
N ILE A 49 2.09 -17.44 -8.16
CA ILE A 49 2.42 -16.21 -8.88
C ILE A 49 3.77 -15.66 -8.41
N LEU A 50 4.02 -15.67 -7.09
CA LEU A 50 5.30 -15.22 -6.53
C LEU A 50 6.46 -16.10 -7.00
N ASP A 51 6.26 -17.42 -7.03
CA ASP A 51 7.26 -18.38 -7.48
C ASP A 51 7.58 -18.20 -8.99
N GLU A 52 6.56 -17.95 -9.82
CA GLU A 52 6.72 -17.66 -11.24
C GLU A 52 7.46 -16.35 -11.50
N LEU A 53 7.17 -15.30 -10.72
CA LEU A 53 7.90 -14.03 -10.80
C LEU A 53 9.38 -14.22 -10.48
N VAL A 54 9.70 -14.97 -9.42
CA VAL A 54 11.08 -15.28 -9.04
C VAL A 54 11.77 -16.10 -10.15
N ALA A 55 11.10 -17.12 -10.69
CA ALA A 55 11.62 -17.94 -11.79
C ALA A 55 11.86 -17.11 -13.06
N SER A 56 11.10 -16.04 -13.27
CA SER A 56 11.27 -15.08 -14.37
C SER A 56 12.35 -14.01 -14.10
N GLY A 57 13.07 -14.09 -12.96
CA GLY A 57 14.16 -13.19 -12.63
C GLY A 57 13.71 -11.89 -11.93
N VAL A 58 12.47 -11.81 -11.47
CA VAL A 58 11.98 -10.67 -10.68
C VAL A 58 12.50 -10.79 -9.24
N ASN A 59 13.16 -9.75 -8.76
CA ASN A 59 13.57 -9.67 -7.36
C ASN A 59 12.41 -9.19 -6.49
N ILE A 60 12.00 -10.00 -5.51
CA ILE A 60 10.92 -9.67 -4.58
C ILE A 60 11.49 -9.23 -3.25
N ALA A 61 11.14 -8.04 -2.80
CA ALA A 61 11.51 -7.49 -1.50
C ALA A 61 10.26 -7.11 -0.70
N TYR A 62 10.39 -7.08 0.63
CA TYR A 62 9.26 -6.89 1.54
C TYR A 62 9.48 -5.71 2.48
N VAL A 63 8.41 -4.98 2.72
CA VAL A 63 8.31 -3.98 3.80
C VAL A 63 7.33 -4.49 4.85
N THR A 64 7.63 -4.29 6.13
CA THR A 64 6.67 -4.61 7.20
C THR A 64 5.83 -3.38 7.52
N LEU A 65 4.51 -3.56 7.48
CA LEU A 65 3.52 -2.52 7.72
C LEU A 65 2.52 -3.00 8.76
N HIS A 66 2.28 -2.17 9.78
CA HIS A 66 1.16 -2.35 10.69
C HIS A 66 0.10 -1.31 10.35
N VAL A 67 -0.80 -1.72 9.45
CA VAL A 67 -1.87 -0.85 8.94
C VAL A 67 -2.98 -0.75 9.98
N GLY A 68 -3.29 0.47 10.40
CA GLY A 68 -4.38 0.75 11.34
C GLY A 68 -5.75 0.87 10.65
N ALA A 69 -6.82 0.82 11.44
CA ALA A 69 -8.20 1.00 10.98
C ALA A 69 -8.46 2.37 10.29
N GLY A 70 -7.61 3.36 10.54
CA GLY A 70 -7.70 4.70 9.93
C GLY A 70 -7.57 4.72 8.41
N THR A 71 -7.00 3.67 7.79
CA THR A 71 -6.88 3.56 6.32
C THR A 71 -8.24 3.54 5.61
N PHE A 72 -9.29 3.09 6.28
CA PHE A 72 -10.66 3.04 5.73
C PHE A 72 -11.46 4.31 6.01
N GLN A 73 -10.92 5.29 6.72
CA GLN A 73 -11.66 6.51 7.05
C GLN A 73 -11.67 7.46 5.85
N PRO A 74 -12.84 7.99 5.46
CA PRO A 74 -12.93 9.02 4.44
C PRO A 74 -12.33 10.34 4.94
N VAL A 75 -11.90 11.18 4.01
CA VAL A 75 -11.54 12.57 4.29
C VAL A 75 -12.79 13.32 4.76
N ARG A 76 -12.75 13.89 5.97
CA ARG A 76 -13.90 14.56 6.62
C ARG A 76 -13.76 16.08 6.66
N VAL A 77 -12.72 16.64 6.07
CA VAL A 77 -12.44 18.07 6.03
C VAL A 77 -12.76 18.64 4.64
N ASP A 78 -13.28 19.86 4.61
CA ASP A 78 -13.55 20.55 3.35
C ASP A 78 -12.26 21.08 2.72
N ASN A 79 -11.31 21.50 3.56
CA ASN A 79 -9.98 21.91 3.11
C ASN A 79 -8.97 20.78 3.33
N ILE A 80 -8.44 20.26 2.22
CA ILE A 80 -7.49 19.14 2.22
C ILE A 80 -6.20 19.43 3.00
N ALA A 81 -5.79 20.71 3.11
CA ALA A 81 -4.62 21.11 3.88
C ALA A 81 -4.78 20.88 5.40
N GLU A 82 -6.02 20.75 5.86
CA GLU A 82 -6.34 20.49 7.28
C GLU A 82 -6.42 18.97 7.57
N HIS A 83 -6.30 18.13 6.56
CA HIS A 83 -6.38 16.68 6.75
C HIS A 83 -5.15 16.15 7.49
N VAL A 84 -5.37 15.50 8.61
CA VAL A 84 -4.33 14.83 9.39
C VAL A 84 -4.29 13.34 9.04
N MET A 85 -3.20 12.92 8.43
CA MET A 85 -2.98 11.50 8.11
C MET A 85 -2.78 10.66 9.37
N HIS A 86 -3.47 9.53 9.43
CA HIS A 86 -3.20 8.51 10.44
C HIS A 86 -1.78 7.96 10.30
N ALA A 87 -1.14 7.74 11.44
CA ALA A 87 0.18 7.12 11.48
C ALA A 87 0.05 5.62 11.19
N GLU A 88 0.94 5.11 10.35
CA GLU A 88 1.12 3.69 10.13
C GLU A 88 2.55 3.31 10.51
N ARG A 89 2.72 2.27 11.32
CA ARG A 89 4.04 1.78 11.68
C ARG A 89 4.67 1.06 10.49
N VAL A 90 5.85 1.53 10.10
CA VAL A 90 6.61 1.06 8.94
C VAL A 90 7.98 0.59 9.37
N ARG A 91 8.40 -0.56 8.87
CA ARG A 91 9.77 -1.04 9.00
C ARG A 91 10.37 -1.35 7.62
N VAL A 92 11.39 -0.56 7.25
CA VAL A 92 12.20 -0.71 6.04
C VAL A 92 13.54 -1.30 6.46
N SER A 93 13.87 -2.48 5.94
CA SER A 93 15.14 -3.15 6.22
C SER A 93 16.29 -2.64 5.33
N GLN A 94 17.54 -2.86 5.74
CA GLN A 94 18.70 -2.59 4.88
C GLN A 94 18.60 -3.40 3.58
N GLN A 95 18.20 -4.68 3.65
CA GLN A 95 18.06 -5.54 2.48
C GLN A 95 17.07 -4.94 1.44
N LEU A 96 15.95 -4.33 1.89
CA LEU A 96 15.03 -3.66 0.99
C LEU A 96 15.68 -2.40 0.37
N CYS A 97 16.42 -1.63 1.14
CA CYS A 97 17.15 -0.46 0.62
C CYS A 97 18.14 -0.86 -0.47
N ASP A 98 18.96 -1.89 -0.21
CA ASP A 98 19.95 -2.40 -1.15
C ASP A 98 19.30 -2.93 -2.44
N ALA A 99 18.14 -3.62 -2.31
CA ALA A 99 17.39 -4.12 -3.45
C ALA A 99 16.83 -2.98 -4.33
N VAL A 100 16.31 -1.92 -3.72
CA VAL A 100 15.80 -0.74 -4.43
C VAL A 100 16.95 0.01 -5.14
N GLU A 101 18.05 0.28 -4.44
CA GLU A 101 19.21 0.97 -5.00
C GLU A 101 19.80 0.15 -6.16
N GLY A 102 20.03 -1.15 -5.99
CA GLY A 102 20.55 -2.01 -7.07
C GLY A 102 19.61 -2.13 -8.27
N THR A 103 18.30 -2.02 -8.06
CA THR A 103 17.31 -1.99 -9.15
C THR A 103 17.45 -0.72 -9.97
N HIS A 104 17.54 0.44 -9.35
CA HIS A 104 17.73 1.72 -10.04
C HIS A 104 19.10 1.81 -10.72
N ASP A 105 20.17 1.36 -10.05
CA ASP A 105 21.53 1.37 -10.61
C ASP A 105 21.64 0.49 -11.86
N SER A 106 20.80 -0.55 -11.95
CA SER A 106 20.71 -1.41 -13.13
C SER A 106 19.78 -0.87 -14.23
N GLY A 107 19.20 0.31 -14.05
CA GLY A 107 18.24 0.92 -14.98
C GLY A 107 16.88 0.22 -15.02
N ASN A 108 16.58 -0.62 -14.03
CA ASN A 108 15.32 -1.33 -13.88
C ASN A 108 14.30 -0.52 -13.06
N LYS A 109 13.09 -1.07 -12.92
CA LYS A 109 11.96 -0.39 -12.26
C LYS A 109 11.61 -1.02 -10.92
N VAL A 110 11.35 -0.17 -9.94
CA VAL A 110 10.76 -0.53 -8.65
C VAL A 110 9.23 -0.51 -8.78
N VAL A 111 8.63 -1.70 -8.74
CA VAL A 111 7.18 -1.90 -8.80
C VAL A 111 6.67 -2.20 -7.40
N THR A 112 5.77 -1.39 -6.88
CA THR A 112 5.17 -1.58 -5.56
C THR A 112 3.79 -2.25 -5.65
N VAL A 113 3.45 -3.07 -4.67
CA VAL A 113 2.11 -3.65 -4.50
C VAL A 113 1.45 -3.01 -3.28
N GLY A 114 0.45 -2.17 -3.53
CA GLY A 114 -0.31 -1.42 -2.54
C GLY A 114 0.17 0.02 -2.31
N THR A 115 -0.80 0.91 -2.14
CA THR A 115 -0.58 2.35 -1.88
C THR A 115 0.14 2.61 -0.57
N THR A 116 -0.02 1.76 0.44
CA THR A 116 0.66 1.88 1.73
C THR A 116 2.16 1.63 1.59
N VAL A 117 2.57 0.71 0.70
CA VAL A 117 3.99 0.49 0.35
C VAL A 117 4.57 1.73 -0.31
N VAL A 118 3.86 2.31 -1.28
CA VAL A 118 4.26 3.57 -1.93
C VAL A 118 4.51 4.67 -0.90
N ARG A 119 3.52 4.93 -0.03
CA ARG A 119 3.65 5.96 1.01
C ARG A 119 4.84 5.72 1.93
N SER A 120 5.08 4.48 2.30
CA SER A 120 6.16 4.11 3.20
C SER A 120 7.53 4.36 2.58
N LEU A 121 7.75 3.91 1.35
CA LEU A 121 9.03 4.10 0.66
C LEU A 121 9.30 5.58 0.37
N GLU A 122 8.30 6.31 -0.13
CA GLU A 122 8.43 7.74 -0.43
C GLU A 122 8.62 8.58 0.84
N ALA A 123 7.97 8.24 1.95
CA ALA A 123 8.18 8.93 3.22
C ALA A 123 9.60 8.76 3.75
N VAL A 124 10.13 7.55 3.68
CA VAL A 124 11.49 7.26 4.14
C VAL A 124 12.54 7.88 3.21
N ALA A 125 12.26 7.95 1.91
CA ALA A 125 13.14 8.56 0.92
C ALA A 125 13.00 10.08 0.81
N ALA A 126 12.11 10.73 1.54
CA ALA A 126 11.86 12.18 1.47
C ALA A 126 13.13 13.04 1.73
N SER A 127 14.11 12.50 2.46
CA SER A 127 15.40 13.15 2.71
C SER A 127 16.46 12.88 1.62
N GLY A 128 16.09 12.21 0.53
CA GLY A 128 16.96 11.92 -0.63
C GLY A 128 17.08 10.43 -0.90
N LYS A 129 17.84 9.67 -0.11
CA LYS A 129 18.01 8.21 -0.29
C LYS A 129 17.13 7.40 0.66
N LEU A 130 16.64 6.25 0.17
CA LEU A 130 16.00 5.26 1.02
C LEU A 130 17.02 4.73 2.04
N LYS A 131 16.62 4.67 3.31
CA LYS A 131 17.45 4.19 4.44
C LYS A 131 16.66 3.23 5.30
N PRO A 132 17.33 2.35 6.06
CA PRO A 132 16.65 1.56 7.07
C PRO A 132 15.87 2.46 8.02
N PHE A 133 14.64 2.05 8.28
CA PHE A 133 13.70 2.85 9.07
C PHE A 133 12.79 1.94 9.90
N ASP A 134 12.50 2.34 11.11
CA ASP A 134 11.50 1.73 11.97
C ASP A 134 10.78 2.84 12.73
N GLY A 135 9.58 3.18 12.32
CA GLY A 135 8.88 4.34 12.86
C GLY A 135 7.51 4.56 12.23
N ASP A 136 6.89 5.67 12.60
CA ASP A 136 5.57 6.06 12.09
C ASP A 136 5.69 6.83 10.78
N CYS A 137 4.88 6.46 9.81
CA CYS A 137 4.69 7.16 8.55
C CYS A 137 3.36 7.91 8.56
N ARG A 138 3.40 9.21 8.21
CA ARG A 138 2.22 10.08 8.08
C ARG A 138 2.19 10.81 6.74
N LEU A 139 2.92 10.34 5.75
CA LEU A 139 3.00 11.00 4.46
C LEU A 139 1.62 11.06 3.79
N PHE A 140 1.22 12.27 3.44
CA PHE A 140 0.03 12.53 2.64
C PHE A 140 0.44 12.90 1.21
N ILE A 141 0.16 12.02 0.26
CA ILE A 141 0.50 12.22 -1.17
C ILE A 141 -0.70 12.83 -1.88
N THR A 142 -0.50 14.00 -2.46
CA THR A 142 -1.51 14.75 -3.23
C THR A 142 -0.96 15.06 -4.63
N PRO A 143 -1.81 15.44 -5.61
CA PRO A 143 -1.35 15.87 -6.93
C PRO A 143 -0.25 16.93 -6.87
N GLY A 144 0.81 16.71 -7.62
CA GLY A 144 2.04 17.53 -7.60
C GLY A 144 3.18 16.92 -6.76
N PHE A 145 2.93 15.83 -6.03
CA PHE A 145 3.97 15.08 -5.33
C PHE A 145 4.99 14.50 -6.34
N LYS A 146 6.28 14.57 -5.99
CA LYS A 146 7.38 13.97 -6.77
C LYS A 146 7.78 12.66 -6.14
N PHE A 147 7.59 11.58 -6.88
CA PHE A 147 8.01 10.24 -6.47
C PHE A 147 9.52 10.10 -6.71
N ASN A 148 10.22 9.54 -5.72
CA ASN A 148 11.68 9.39 -5.73
C ASN A 148 12.12 7.92 -5.85
N VAL A 149 11.26 6.98 -5.46
CA VAL A 149 11.60 5.56 -5.33
C VAL A 149 10.74 4.69 -6.23
N VAL A 150 9.45 5.03 -6.37
CA VAL A 150 8.47 4.15 -6.99
C VAL A 150 8.28 4.50 -8.46
N ASP A 151 8.57 3.54 -9.35
CA ASP A 151 8.42 3.70 -10.80
C ASP A 151 7.08 3.19 -11.32
N ALA A 152 6.49 2.19 -10.64
CA ALA A 152 5.19 1.63 -10.99
C ALA A 152 4.48 1.11 -9.73
N MET A 153 3.15 1.02 -9.79
CA MET A 153 2.39 0.43 -8.69
C MET A 153 1.26 -0.46 -9.20
N ILE A 154 1.01 -1.53 -8.44
CA ILE A 154 -0.17 -2.38 -8.55
C ILE A 154 -1.03 -2.07 -7.33
N THR A 155 -2.29 -1.71 -7.55
CA THR A 155 -3.21 -1.39 -6.45
C THR A 155 -4.67 -1.65 -6.87
N ASN A 156 -5.56 -1.65 -5.89
CA ASN A 156 -7.01 -1.78 -6.12
C ASN A 156 -7.63 -0.44 -6.53
N PHE A 157 -8.87 -0.48 -6.98
CA PHE A 157 -9.72 0.71 -7.03
C PHE A 157 -10.00 1.22 -5.62
N HIS A 158 -10.10 2.53 -5.49
CA HIS A 158 -10.28 3.20 -4.21
C HIS A 158 -11.60 3.97 -4.15
N LEU A 159 -12.17 4.06 -2.97
CA LEU A 159 -13.41 4.78 -2.74
C LEU A 159 -13.28 6.28 -3.05
N PRO A 160 -14.36 6.92 -3.52
CA PRO A 160 -14.40 8.36 -3.67
C PRO A 160 -14.07 9.09 -2.37
N LYS A 161 -13.52 10.30 -2.48
CA LYS A 161 -13.14 11.16 -1.34
C LYS A 161 -12.13 10.51 -0.38
N SER A 162 -11.30 9.58 -0.88
CA SER A 162 -10.23 8.94 -0.08
C SER A 162 -8.85 9.53 -0.38
N THR A 163 -7.96 9.47 0.60
CA THR A 163 -6.55 9.84 0.43
C THR A 163 -5.85 8.95 -0.59
N LEU A 164 -6.33 7.70 -0.75
CA LEU A 164 -5.78 6.73 -1.69
C LEU A 164 -6.10 7.11 -3.15
N LEU A 165 -7.32 7.61 -3.42
CA LEU A 165 -7.66 8.12 -4.75
C LEU A 165 -6.81 9.35 -5.12
N MET A 166 -6.45 10.19 -4.14
CA MET A 166 -5.53 11.31 -4.35
C MET A 166 -4.12 10.82 -4.70
N LEU A 167 -3.62 9.79 -4.02
CA LEU A 167 -2.32 9.20 -4.26
C LEU A 167 -2.21 8.65 -5.69
N VAL A 168 -3.17 7.82 -6.13
CA VAL A 168 -3.12 7.27 -7.49
C VAL A 168 -3.30 8.36 -8.55
N SER A 169 -4.06 9.41 -8.23
CA SER A 169 -4.18 10.60 -9.11
C SER A 169 -2.90 11.43 -9.16
N ALA A 170 -2.14 11.49 -8.06
CA ALA A 170 -0.81 12.12 -8.05
C ALA A 170 0.20 11.33 -8.89
N PHE A 171 0.10 9.99 -8.88
CA PHE A 171 1.01 9.11 -9.60
C PHE A 171 0.76 9.09 -11.12
N ALA A 172 -0.47 8.79 -11.53
CA ALA A 172 -0.82 8.57 -12.94
C ALA A 172 -1.49 9.78 -13.63
N GLY A 173 -1.77 10.84 -12.86
CA GLY A 173 -2.51 11.99 -13.37
C GLY A 173 -4.03 11.87 -13.18
N ARG A 174 -4.63 12.98 -12.77
CA ARG A 174 -6.06 13.03 -12.39
C ARG A 174 -7.00 12.60 -13.52
N GLN A 175 -6.74 13.04 -14.77
CA GLN A 175 -7.65 12.74 -15.87
C GLN A 175 -7.64 11.26 -16.22
N LEU A 176 -6.47 10.65 -16.35
CA LEU A 176 -6.32 9.23 -16.64
C LEU A 176 -7.01 8.36 -15.58
N ILE A 177 -6.80 8.67 -14.29
CA ILE A 177 -7.47 7.94 -13.20
C ILE A 177 -8.97 8.11 -13.27
N LYS A 178 -9.50 9.32 -13.52
CA LYS A 178 -10.92 9.55 -13.68
C LYS A 178 -11.51 8.71 -14.81
N ASP A 179 -10.88 8.68 -15.97
CA ASP A 179 -11.34 7.95 -17.14
C ASP A 179 -11.32 6.43 -16.89
N ALA A 180 -10.25 5.92 -16.26
CA ALA A 180 -10.15 4.50 -15.87
C ALA A 180 -11.25 4.09 -14.87
N TYR A 181 -11.57 4.95 -13.89
CA TYR A 181 -12.62 4.67 -12.92
C TYR A 181 -14.02 4.71 -13.55
N LEU A 182 -14.30 5.67 -14.44
CA LEU A 182 -15.55 5.72 -15.17
C LEU A 182 -15.72 4.47 -16.02
N HIS A 183 -14.68 4.08 -16.76
CA HIS A 183 -14.71 2.86 -17.55
C HIS A 183 -14.98 1.61 -16.68
N ALA A 184 -14.34 1.49 -15.53
CA ALA A 184 -14.54 0.34 -14.63
C ALA A 184 -15.96 0.26 -14.03
N VAL A 185 -16.65 1.40 -13.88
CA VAL A 185 -18.04 1.44 -13.38
C VAL A 185 -19.03 1.06 -14.48
N GLU A 186 -18.69 1.26 -15.75
CA GLU A 186 -19.54 0.95 -16.91
C GLU A 186 -19.49 -0.54 -17.31
N GLN A 187 -18.50 -1.33 -16.80
CA GLN A 187 -18.38 -2.77 -17.06
C GLN A 187 -19.03 -3.64 -15.99
#